data_a1da393d9b267f227217f75b6e70afdf
#
_entry.id   a1da393d9b267f227217f75b6e70afdf
#
_cell.length_a   1.000
_cell.length_b   1.000
_cell.length_c   1.000
_cell.angle_alpha   90.00
_cell.angle_beta   90.00
_cell.angle_gamma   90.00
#
_symmetry.space_group_name_H-M   'P 1'
#
loop_
_entity.id
_entity.type
_entity.pdbx_description
1 polymer ?
#
loop_
_entity_poly.entity_id
_entity_poly.type
_entity_poly.pdbx_seq_one_letter_code
_entity_poly.pdbx_strand_id
1 'polypeptide(L)'
;MIDVPDLARLTEMLSKIEVLDTGEALELLLGGDSETAAELAGHCTAKHIALVVFPDRVSEVVDFLRLSGLTVGEPVPSTLVRARLADRYGRASGTLSVSIVTGVQPSHPYHALEVFVVPGVQNRTDENGIAARERLGAFETHIAFETAPESLDIMRKMISRRTSLRADGGGHNSFEQARQGGRSVFYFAISNDGNTSECGFRRLELFCKGNRQKALAEHSAEYTARRTVEHMTVSASRTMRTEPETRLLELVTGHITTKALSVTVELGIADALAASPLTGSQVASVVGAEPSAVTRLLRYLAGFGVVAVAGDHYASTPILELLRRESDFAELTLLYGGEFFTAWGEFGHAVRTGASAFGQVFGLEHFEYFKEHPELGGRFNRAMAASTKVLIARLSGAYDFSSARRVVDIGGGDGTLLRAILDRAPAATGVLFDRKNVITAGSVTTQPGSTGAVAATDRVELVEGDFFDEVPAHGDLYILSRVLHDWNDEQCGRLLGRCRAAMRPGSTLLAIERVLSDEFVSSPARTWDLQMLAITGGRERTRDEYARMMADTGFALETVIPVWHGLSLLVTRAA
;
A
#
# COMPACT_ATOMS: atom_id res chain seq x y z
N MET A 1 -19.56 -24.94 4.39
CA MET A 1 -19.18 -25.94 5.43
C MET A 1 -17.84 -25.54 6.01
N ILE A 2 -17.67 -25.61 7.34
CA ILE A 2 -16.35 -25.37 7.95
C ILE A 2 -15.42 -26.47 7.43
N ASP A 3 -14.25 -26.08 6.91
CA ASP A 3 -13.31 -27.07 6.41
C ASP A 3 -12.55 -27.81 7.52
N VAL A 4 -11.92 -28.94 7.18
CA VAL A 4 -11.28 -29.83 8.15
C VAL A 4 -10.20 -29.13 9.00
N PRO A 5 -9.30 -28.28 8.43
CA PRO A 5 -8.31 -27.55 9.22
C PRO A 5 -8.93 -26.59 10.25
N ASP A 6 -9.94 -25.82 9.87
CA ASP A 6 -10.59 -24.89 10.81
C ASP A 6 -11.44 -25.62 11.86
N LEU A 7 -12.05 -26.75 11.48
CA LEU A 7 -12.79 -27.60 12.41
C LEU A 7 -11.85 -28.19 13.48
N ALA A 8 -10.68 -28.66 13.10
CA ALA A 8 -9.66 -29.18 14.03
C ALA A 8 -9.21 -28.10 15.02
N ARG A 9 -8.93 -26.87 14.54
CA ARG A 9 -8.54 -25.75 15.38
C ARG A 9 -9.64 -25.31 16.34
N LEU A 10 -10.89 -25.25 15.88
CA LEU A 10 -12.04 -24.96 16.74
C LEU A 10 -12.20 -26.01 17.84
N THR A 11 -12.07 -27.30 17.52
CA THR A 11 -12.17 -28.40 18.49
C THR A 11 -11.03 -28.33 19.51
N GLU A 12 -9.81 -28.04 19.10
CA GLU A 12 -8.68 -27.83 20.00
C GLU A 12 -8.92 -26.67 20.97
N MET A 13 -9.41 -25.52 20.47
CA MET A 13 -9.66 -24.35 21.32
C MET A 13 -10.83 -24.59 22.29
N LEU A 14 -11.83 -25.38 21.92
CA LEU A 14 -12.90 -25.79 22.82
C LEU A 14 -12.35 -26.59 23.99
N SER A 15 -11.44 -27.53 23.75
CA SER A 15 -10.83 -28.29 24.85
C SER A 15 -9.98 -27.44 25.79
N LYS A 16 -9.30 -26.43 25.26
CA LYS A 16 -8.48 -25.50 26.05
C LYS A 16 -9.31 -24.55 26.91
N ILE A 17 -10.48 -24.11 26.42
CA ILE A 17 -11.33 -23.19 27.18
C ILE A 17 -12.01 -23.87 28.36
N GLU A 18 -12.20 -25.17 28.31
CA GLU A 18 -12.80 -25.95 29.42
C GLU A 18 -11.94 -25.91 30.68
N VAL A 19 -10.62 -25.82 30.53
CA VAL A 19 -9.63 -25.85 31.60
C VAL A 19 -8.84 -24.56 31.75
N LEU A 20 -9.35 -23.45 31.21
CA LEU A 20 -8.62 -22.17 31.14
C LEU A 20 -8.36 -21.60 32.55
N ASP A 21 -7.20 -21.90 33.12
CA ASP A 21 -6.65 -21.24 34.31
C ASP A 21 -5.77 -20.05 33.95
N THR A 22 -5.82 -19.00 34.77
CA THR A 22 -5.07 -17.76 34.49
C THR A 22 -3.55 -17.96 34.56
N GLY A 23 -3.06 -18.70 35.54
CA GLY A 23 -1.63 -18.98 35.71
C GLY A 23 -1.10 -19.87 34.61
N GLU A 24 -1.77 -20.97 34.33
CA GLU A 24 -1.42 -21.91 33.25
C GLU A 24 -1.44 -21.23 31.87
N ALA A 25 -2.45 -20.37 31.60
CA ALA A 25 -2.56 -19.64 30.35
C ALA A 25 -1.43 -18.63 30.16
N LEU A 26 -1.01 -17.95 31.23
CA LEU A 26 0.14 -17.05 31.21
C LEU A 26 1.45 -17.82 31.06
N GLU A 27 1.65 -18.90 31.79
CA GLU A 27 2.84 -19.75 31.68
C GLU A 27 3.01 -20.30 30.26
N LEU A 28 1.91 -20.74 29.65
CA LEU A 28 1.87 -21.19 28.26
C LEU A 28 2.30 -20.09 27.27
N LEU A 29 1.80 -18.86 27.44
CA LEU A 29 2.15 -17.71 26.61
C LEU A 29 3.60 -17.22 26.82
N LEU A 30 4.15 -17.43 28.04
CA LEU A 30 5.49 -16.99 28.41
C LEU A 30 6.57 -18.06 28.19
N GLY A 31 6.22 -19.18 27.55
CA GLY A 31 7.16 -20.24 27.21
C GLY A 31 7.72 -20.98 28.43
N GLY A 32 6.91 -21.14 29.48
CA GLY A 32 7.24 -21.88 30.69
C GLY A 32 7.85 -21.04 31.82
N ASP A 33 7.83 -19.71 31.73
CA ASP A 33 8.26 -18.79 32.83
C ASP A 33 7.19 -18.72 33.91
N SER A 34 7.19 -19.72 34.80
CA SER A 34 6.23 -19.87 35.89
C SER A 34 6.29 -18.75 36.94
N GLU A 35 7.47 -18.16 37.16
CA GLU A 35 7.63 -17.06 38.14
C GLU A 35 6.93 -15.79 37.66
N THR A 36 7.24 -15.35 36.43
CA THR A 36 6.60 -14.19 35.84
C THR A 36 5.10 -14.42 35.62
N ALA A 37 4.69 -15.64 35.23
CA ALA A 37 3.29 -16.02 35.07
C ALA A 37 2.50 -15.89 36.38
N ALA A 38 3.04 -16.38 37.48
CA ALA A 38 2.40 -16.32 38.82
C ALA A 38 2.23 -14.86 39.31
N GLU A 39 3.26 -13.99 39.08
CA GLU A 39 3.19 -12.57 39.45
C GLU A 39 2.12 -11.85 38.60
N LEU A 40 2.07 -12.07 37.29
CA LEU A 40 1.06 -11.51 36.39
C LEU A 40 -0.36 -12.00 36.73
N ALA A 41 -0.53 -13.28 37.09
CA ALA A 41 -1.81 -13.85 37.49
C ALA A 41 -2.43 -13.18 38.72
N GLY A 42 -1.61 -12.55 39.58
CA GLY A 42 -2.09 -11.74 40.69
C GLY A 42 -2.79 -10.43 40.27
N HIS A 43 -2.66 -10.02 39.01
CA HIS A 43 -3.14 -8.73 38.50
C HIS A 43 -4.19 -8.85 37.39
N CYS A 44 -4.49 -10.05 36.89
CA CYS A 44 -5.46 -10.25 35.82
C CYS A 44 -6.21 -11.58 35.97
N THR A 45 -7.21 -11.76 35.10
CA THR A 45 -7.99 -13.02 35.02
C THR A 45 -8.18 -13.38 33.56
N ALA A 46 -7.91 -14.63 33.18
CA ALA A 46 -8.19 -15.12 31.82
C ALA A 46 -9.71 -15.11 31.55
N LYS A 47 -10.11 -14.68 30.36
CA LYS A 47 -11.53 -14.47 30.00
C LYS A 47 -11.94 -15.19 28.73
N HIS A 48 -11.13 -15.15 27.69
CA HIS A 48 -11.47 -15.83 26.45
C HIS A 48 -10.24 -16.25 25.66
N ILE A 49 -10.47 -17.22 24.79
CA ILE A 49 -9.56 -17.59 23.72
C ILE A 49 -10.16 -17.08 22.41
N ALA A 50 -9.35 -16.59 21.50
CA ALA A 50 -9.80 -16.15 20.19
C ALA A 50 -8.98 -16.77 19.06
N LEU A 51 -9.65 -17.02 17.91
CA LEU A 51 -9.02 -17.49 16.68
C LEU A 51 -9.77 -17.01 15.44
N VAL A 52 -9.09 -17.05 14.26
CA VAL A 52 -9.71 -16.75 12.96
C VAL A 52 -10.02 -18.05 12.22
N VAL A 53 -11.20 -18.12 11.60
CA VAL A 53 -11.63 -19.22 10.73
C VAL A 53 -12.25 -18.70 9.42
N PHE A 54 -12.28 -19.54 8.41
CA PHE A 54 -12.65 -19.18 7.04
C PHE A 54 -13.78 -20.08 6.46
N PRO A 55 -14.98 -20.09 7.03
CA PRO A 55 -16.12 -20.87 6.53
C PRO A 55 -16.74 -20.23 5.28
N ASP A 56 -17.72 -20.90 4.68
CA ASP A 56 -18.54 -20.31 3.63
C ASP A 56 -19.51 -19.26 4.19
N ARG A 57 -20.08 -19.51 5.37
CA ARG A 57 -21.07 -18.65 6.01
C ARG A 57 -20.83 -18.57 7.52
N VAL A 58 -21.15 -17.43 8.11
CA VAL A 58 -21.05 -17.18 9.55
C VAL A 58 -21.93 -18.18 10.35
N SER A 59 -23.11 -18.51 9.82
CA SER A 59 -24.04 -19.44 10.49
C SER A 59 -23.44 -20.83 10.76
N GLU A 60 -22.51 -21.29 9.96
CA GLU A 60 -21.84 -22.58 10.15
C GLU A 60 -21.03 -22.63 11.44
N VAL A 61 -20.38 -21.53 11.81
CA VAL A 61 -19.64 -21.41 13.07
C VAL A 61 -20.62 -21.29 14.25
N VAL A 62 -21.70 -20.52 14.09
CA VAL A 62 -22.75 -20.39 15.11
C VAL A 62 -23.36 -21.77 15.44
N ASP A 63 -23.71 -22.55 14.41
CA ASP A 63 -24.29 -23.86 14.54
C ASP A 63 -23.29 -24.85 15.19
N PHE A 64 -22.04 -24.82 14.78
CA PHE A 64 -20.97 -25.64 15.34
C PHE A 64 -20.79 -25.37 16.84
N LEU A 65 -20.69 -24.11 17.26
CA LEU A 65 -20.51 -23.75 18.67
C LEU A 65 -21.73 -24.11 19.52
N ARG A 66 -22.95 -23.97 19.01
CA ARG A 66 -24.18 -24.40 19.66
C ARG A 66 -24.23 -25.92 19.85
N LEU A 67 -23.88 -26.67 18.79
CA LEU A 67 -23.81 -28.15 18.87
C LEU A 67 -22.73 -28.64 19.83
N SER A 68 -21.68 -27.82 20.02
CA SER A 68 -20.63 -28.08 21.02
C SER A 68 -21.02 -27.67 22.45
N GLY A 69 -22.27 -27.31 22.71
CA GLY A 69 -22.81 -27.04 24.06
C GLY A 69 -22.59 -25.61 24.55
N LEU A 70 -22.12 -24.68 23.72
CA LEU A 70 -21.91 -23.27 24.10
C LEU A 70 -23.20 -22.45 23.93
N THR A 71 -23.38 -21.46 24.81
CA THR A 71 -24.34 -20.38 24.57
C THR A 71 -23.74 -19.37 23.62
N VAL A 72 -24.34 -19.21 22.44
CA VAL A 72 -23.78 -18.38 21.35
C VAL A 72 -24.57 -17.09 21.19
N GLY A 73 -23.87 -15.94 21.26
CA GLY A 73 -24.45 -14.63 21.03
C GLY A 73 -24.68 -14.32 19.54
N GLU A 74 -25.34 -13.20 19.25
CA GLU A 74 -25.48 -12.71 17.88
C GLU A 74 -24.12 -12.30 17.31
N PRO A 75 -23.83 -12.65 16.04
CA PRO A 75 -22.58 -12.24 15.38
C PRO A 75 -22.46 -10.71 15.27
N VAL A 76 -21.31 -10.15 15.62
CA VAL A 76 -21.06 -8.70 15.54
C VAL A 76 -19.88 -8.41 14.59
N PRO A 77 -19.93 -7.31 13.80
CA PRO A 77 -18.82 -6.97 12.91
C PRO A 77 -17.52 -6.64 13.67
N SER A 78 -16.38 -7.16 13.21
CA SER A 78 -15.06 -6.80 13.71
C SER A 78 -14.36 -5.82 12.76
N THR A 79 -14.28 -4.56 13.16
CA THR A 79 -13.52 -3.54 12.39
C THR A 79 -12.02 -3.68 12.59
N LEU A 80 -11.58 -4.07 13.78
CA LEU A 80 -10.17 -4.15 14.15
C LEU A 80 -9.46 -5.33 13.46
N VAL A 81 -9.99 -6.55 13.59
CA VAL A 81 -9.40 -7.73 12.93
C VAL A 81 -9.50 -7.62 11.43
N ARG A 82 -10.59 -7.06 10.90
CA ARG A 82 -10.72 -6.75 9.47
C ARG A 82 -9.59 -5.83 8.99
N ALA A 83 -9.31 -4.74 9.70
CA ALA A 83 -8.26 -3.80 9.34
C ALA A 83 -6.87 -4.46 9.38
N ARG A 84 -6.59 -5.29 10.40
CA ARG A 84 -5.33 -6.03 10.52
C ARG A 84 -5.11 -7.06 9.41
N LEU A 85 -6.13 -7.83 9.08
CA LEU A 85 -6.06 -8.80 7.99
C LEU A 85 -5.87 -8.08 6.65
N ALA A 86 -6.58 -6.97 6.43
CA ALA A 86 -6.43 -6.17 5.22
C ALA A 86 -5.00 -5.60 5.09
N ASP A 87 -4.44 -5.04 6.15
CA ASP A 87 -3.08 -4.50 6.20
C ASP A 87 -2.03 -5.62 5.98
N ARG A 88 -2.15 -6.73 6.71
CA ARG A 88 -1.21 -7.88 6.63
C ARG A 88 -1.15 -8.52 5.25
N TYR A 89 -2.26 -8.56 4.54
CA TYR A 89 -2.37 -9.25 3.25
C TYR A 89 -2.51 -8.31 2.06
N GLY A 90 -2.28 -7.01 2.25
CA GLY A 90 -2.32 -6.01 1.17
C GLY A 90 -3.70 -5.90 0.49
N ARG A 91 -4.79 -6.09 1.25
CA ARG A 91 -6.18 -6.01 0.75
C ARG A 91 -6.80 -4.66 1.11
N ALA A 92 -7.66 -4.14 0.26
CA ALA A 92 -8.48 -2.99 0.64
C ALA A 92 -9.41 -3.38 1.81
N SER A 93 -9.49 -2.54 2.86
CA SER A 93 -10.24 -2.85 4.08
C SER A 93 -11.73 -3.15 3.86
N GLY A 94 -12.31 -2.66 2.75
CA GLY A 94 -13.70 -2.95 2.36
C GLY A 94 -13.92 -4.30 1.67
N THR A 95 -12.86 -5.04 1.30
CA THR A 95 -12.99 -6.31 0.58
C THR A 95 -13.12 -7.54 1.47
N LEU A 96 -12.87 -7.39 2.78
CA LEU A 96 -13.03 -8.45 3.76
C LEU A 96 -14.22 -8.17 4.66
N SER A 97 -15.06 -9.18 4.86
CA SER A 97 -16.08 -9.19 5.91
C SER A 97 -15.55 -10.02 7.07
N VAL A 98 -15.56 -9.47 8.28
CA VAL A 98 -15.14 -10.19 9.49
C VAL A 98 -16.21 -10.02 10.56
N SER A 99 -16.73 -11.13 11.07
CA SER A 99 -17.69 -11.15 12.17
C SER A 99 -17.08 -11.85 13.38
N ILE A 100 -17.41 -11.38 14.59
CA ILE A 100 -17.09 -12.05 15.84
C ILE A 100 -18.30 -12.90 16.22
N VAL A 101 -18.07 -14.17 16.45
CA VAL A 101 -19.05 -15.10 17.04
C VAL A 101 -18.52 -15.50 18.41
N THR A 102 -19.23 -15.16 19.48
CA THR A 102 -18.83 -15.47 20.85
C THR A 102 -19.66 -16.62 21.37
N GLY A 103 -19.01 -17.72 21.76
CA GLY A 103 -19.59 -18.86 22.46
C GLY A 103 -19.14 -18.87 23.92
N VAL A 104 -20.06 -18.90 24.85
CA VAL A 104 -19.80 -18.90 26.31
C VAL A 104 -20.15 -20.27 26.90
N GLN A 105 -19.30 -20.79 27.77
CA GLN A 105 -19.51 -22.06 28.43
C GLN A 105 -20.52 -21.89 29.55
N PRO A 106 -21.64 -22.67 29.56
CA PRO A 106 -22.69 -22.51 30.56
C PRO A 106 -22.23 -22.76 32.01
N SER A 107 -21.27 -23.66 32.20
CA SER A 107 -20.67 -24.00 33.51
C SER A 107 -19.69 -22.94 34.02
N HIS A 108 -19.08 -22.14 33.09
CA HIS A 108 -18.10 -21.11 33.38
C HIS A 108 -18.39 -19.85 32.56
N PRO A 109 -19.36 -19.03 32.98
CA PRO A 109 -19.85 -17.91 32.18
C PRO A 109 -18.81 -16.79 31.94
N TYR A 110 -17.63 -16.89 32.56
CA TYR A 110 -16.52 -15.98 32.37
C TYR A 110 -15.50 -16.48 31.33
N HIS A 111 -15.63 -17.73 30.86
CA HIS A 111 -14.77 -18.29 29.81
C HIS A 111 -15.53 -18.31 28.49
N ALA A 112 -14.99 -17.63 27.50
CA ALA A 112 -15.59 -17.51 26.18
C ALA A 112 -14.62 -17.90 25.06
N LEU A 113 -15.16 -18.47 23.99
CA LEU A 113 -14.46 -18.64 22.73
C LEU A 113 -14.94 -17.56 21.77
N GLU A 114 -14.05 -16.65 21.37
CA GLU A 114 -14.31 -15.66 20.33
C GLU A 114 -13.78 -16.15 18.99
N VAL A 115 -14.66 -16.30 18.02
CA VAL A 115 -14.29 -16.77 16.68
C VAL A 115 -14.44 -15.63 15.69
N PHE A 116 -13.33 -15.19 15.13
CA PHE A 116 -13.32 -14.22 14.02
C PHE A 116 -13.59 -14.96 12.73
N VAL A 117 -14.77 -14.77 12.20
CA VAL A 117 -15.27 -15.47 11.01
C VAL A 117 -15.07 -14.61 9.78
N VAL A 118 -14.31 -15.12 8.82
CA VAL A 118 -14.05 -14.46 7.52
C VAL A 118 -14.71 -15.31 6.42
N PRO A 119 -16.00 -15.06 6.09
CA PRO A 119 -16.73 -15.86 5.13
C PRO A 119 -16.32 -15.59 3.69
N GLY A 120 -16.48 -16.58 2.82
CA GLY A 120 -16.38 -16.39 1.38
C GLY A 120 -14.99 -16.08 0.83
N VAL A 121 -13.93 -16.41 1.57
CA VAL A 121 -12.56 -16.32 1.06
C VAL A 121 -12.38 -17.33 -0.07
N GLN A 122 -12.21 -16.82 -1.31
CA GLN A 122 -11.93 -17.65 -2.48
C GLN A 122 -10.54 -18.30 -2.34
N ASN A 123 -10.41 -19.53 -2.85
CA ASN A 123 -9.17 -20.30 -2.83
C ASN A 123 -8.66 -20.65 -1.41
N ARG A 124 -9.52 -21.24 -0.57
CA ARG A 124 -9.15 -21.74 0.76
C ARG A 124 -8.05 -22.83 0.73
N THR A 125 -7.87 -23.48 -0.41
CA THR A 125 -6.83 -24.48 -0.67
C THR A 125 -5.55 -23.89 -1.25
N ASP A 126 -5.50 -22.57 -1.54
CA ASP A 126 -4.29 -21.89 -1.97
C ASP A 126 -3.31 -21.79 -0.79
N GLU A 127 -2.19 -22.51 -0.87
CA GLU A 127 -1.14 -22.55 0.17
C GLU A 127 -0.55 -21.17 0.50
N ASN A 128 -0.65 -20.22 -0.42
CA ASN A 128 -0.24 -18.82 -0.26
C ASN A 128 -1.41 -17.88 0.08
N GLY A 129 -2.62 -18.38 0.16
CA GLY A 129 -3.83 -17.62 0.46
C GLY A 129 -3.90 -17.13 1.92
N ILE A 130 -4.81 -16.17 2.18
CA ILE A 130 -5.02 -15.62 3.54
C ILE A 130 -5.32 -16.74 4.55
N ALA A 131 -6.20 -17.68 4.18
CA ALA A 131 -6.62 -18.76 5.07
C ALA A 131 -5.43 -19.67 5.45
N ALA A 132 -4.63 -20.11 4.48
CA ALA A 132 -3.48 -20.96 4.72
C ALA A 132 -2.42 -20.26 5.60
N ARG A 133 -2.13 -18.99 5.30
CA ARG A 133 -1.14 -18.20 6.05
C ARG A 133 -1.58 -17.89 7.47
N GLU A 134 -2.87 -17.58 7.71
CA GLU A 134 -3.40 -17.38 9.07
C GLU A 134 -3.44 -18.68 9.86
N ARG A 135 -3.77 -19.81 9.24
CA ARG A 135 -3.74 -21.12 9.89
C ARG A 135 -2.32 -21.51 10.31
N LEU A 136 -1.34 -21.33 9.43
CA LEU A 136 0.08 -21.62 9.71
C LEU A 136 0.66 -20.64 10.72
N GLY A 137 0.35 -19.35 10.60
CA GLY A 137 0.92 -18.27 11.40
C GLY A 137 0.22 -18.05 12.74
N ALA A 138 -1.04 -18.46 12.90
CA ALA A 138 -1.88 -18.21 14.07
C ALA A 138 -1.87 -16.73 14.55
N PHE A 139 -1.69 -15.77 13.64
CA PHE A 139 -1.39 -14.36 13.96
C PHE A 139 -2.48 -13.66 14.76
N GLU A 140 -3.75 -14.03 14.58
CA GLU A 140 -4.87 -13.48 15.36
C GLU A 140 -5.32 -14.41 16.49
N THR A 141 -4.66 -15.56 16.68
CA THR A 141 -4.97 -16.48 17.80
C THR A 141 -4.36 -15.96 19.08
N HIS A 142 -5.19 -15.68 20.09
CA HIS A 142 -4.75 -15.10 21.36
C HIS A 142 -5.55 -15.59 22.57
N ILE A 143 -4.98 -15.34 23.76
CA ILE A 143 -5.70 -15.45 25.03
C ILE A 143 -5.89 -14.04 25.57
N ALA A 144 -7.08 -13.74 26.06
CA ALA A 144 -7.45 -12.45 26.59
C ALA A 144 -7.59 -12.46 28.11
N PHE A 145 -7.05 -11.41 28.73
CA PHE A 145 -7.04 -11.23 30.17
C PHE A 145 -7.71 -9.90 30.55
N GLU A 146 -8.62 -9.96 31.51
CA GLU A 146 -9.17 -8.76 32.14
C GLU A 146 -8.29 -8.32 33.30
N THR A 147 -7.98 -7.04 33.36
CA THR A 147 -7.25 -6.42 34.48
C THR A 147 -8.04 -5.28 35.08
N ALA A 148 -7.83 -5.04 36.39
CA ALA A 148 -8.39 -3.87 37.06
C ALA A 148 -7.70 -2.59 36.53
N PRO A 149 -8.42 -1.45 36.44
CA PRO A 149 -7.85 -0.18 35.98
C PRO A 149 -6.58 0.27 36.69
N GLU A 150 -6.47 0.03 37.96
CA GLU A 150 -5.33 0.34 38.82
C GLU A 150 -4.11 -0.56 38.56
N SER A 151 -4.32 -1.78 38.11
CA SER A 151 -3.28 -2.77 37.79
C SER A 151 -2.79 -2.66 36.33
N LEU A 152 -3.49 -1.91 35.46
CA LEU A 152 -3.21 -1.86 34.02
C LEU A 152 -1.76 -1.44 33.72
N ASP A 153 -1.28 -0.37 34.33
CA ASP A 153 0.08 0.15 34.06
C ASP A 153 1.17 -0.78 34.60
N ILE A 154 0.88 -1.48 35.70
CA ILE A 154 1.78 -2.51 36.25
C ILE A 154 1.88 -3.65 35.26
N MET A 155 0.74 -4.21 34.82
CA MET A 155 0.67 -5.29 33.85
C MET A 155 1.38 -4.97 32.54
N ARG A 156 1.10 -3.81 31.95
CA ARG A 156 1.74 -3.37 30.70
C ARG A 156 3.26 -3.31 30.84
N LYS A 157 3.76 -2.70 31.91
CA LYS A 157 5.21 -2.57 32.17
C LYS A 157 5.87 -3.92 32.45
N MET A 158 5.21 -4.82 33.19
CA MET A 158 5.74 -6.16 33.44
C MET A 158 5.82 -6.97 32.13
N ILE A 159 4.75 -6.99 31.33
CA ILE A 159 4.72 -7.67 30.04
C ILE A 159 5.85 -7.14 29.15
N SER A 160 5.95 -5.82 28.97
CA SER A 160 6.95 -5.22 28.07
C SER A 160 8.40 -5.41 28.54
N ARG A 161 8.66 -5.51 29.84
CA ARG A 161 10.02 -5.53 30.40
C ARG A 161 10.55 -6.91 30.73
N ARG A 162 9.68 -7.84 31.16
CA ARG A 162 10.07 -9.15 31.70
C ARG A 162 9.74 -10.32 30.78
N THR A 163 9.03 -10.08 29.67
CA THR A 163 8.63 -11.15 28.76
C THR A 163 9.15 -10.89 27.35
N SER A 164 9.04 -11.90 26.50
CA SER A 164 9.27 -11.78 25.04
C SER A 164 8.12 -11.09 24.31
N LEU A 165 6.99 -10.83 25.00
CA LEU A 165 5.81 -10.17 24.42
C LEU A 165 6.06 -8.66 24.27
N ARG A 166 5.66 -8.13 23.14
CA ARG A 166 5.83 -6.70 22.80
C ARG A 166 4.50 -6.10 22.36
N ALA A 167 4.33 -4.79 22.56
CA ALA A 167 3.15 -4.05 22.14
C ALA A 167 2.80 -4.33 20.66
N ASP A 168 1.52 -4.66 20.38
CA ASP A 168 1.05 -5.06 19.04
C ASP A 168 -0.28 -4.38 18.68
N GLY A 169 -0.41 -3.13 19.03
CA GLY A 169 -1.59 -2.30 18.80
C GLY A 169 -2.64 -2.43 19.89
N GLY A 170 -3.70 -1.68 19.73
CA GLY A 170 -4.80 -1.63 20.69
C GLY A 170 -5.84 -0.60 20.28
N GLY A 171 -6.88 -0.44 21.08
CA GLY A 171 -7.92 0.54 20.81
C GLY A 171 -8.98 0.59 21.88
N HIS A 172 -9.93 1.49 21.71
CA HIS A 172 -11.12 1.56 22.55
C HIS A 172 -12.31 0.96 21.79
N ASN A 173 -12.91 -0.08 22.36
CA ASN A 173 -14.11 -0.68 21.80
C ASN A 173 -15.35 0.05 22.31
N SER A 174 -15.92 0.90 21.45
CA SER A 174 -17.12 1.68 21.78
C SER A 174 -18.44 0.90 21.59
N PHE A 175 -18.44 -0.22 20.88
CA PHE A 175 -19.64 -1.02 20.65
C PHE A 175 -20.17 -1.70 21.94
N GLU A 176 -19.34 -1.82 22.97
CA GLU A 176 -19.76 -2.26 24.29
C GLU A 176 -20.32 -1.13 25.18
N GLN A 177 -20.43 0.11 24.68
CA GLN A 177 -20.95 1.25 25.42
C GLN A 177 -22.37 1.05 25.96
N ALA A 178 -23.19 0.21 25.33
CA ALA A 178 -24.56 -0.07 25.77
C ALA A 178 -24.63 -0.80 27.12
N ARG A 179 -23.55 -1.32 27.65
CA ARG A 179 -23.53 -2.14 28.89
C ARG A 179 -22.60 -1.69 30.01
N GLN A 180 -21.65 -0.77 29.92
CA GLN A 180 -20.82 -0.26 31.04
C GLN A 180 -19.61 0.63 30.61
N GLY A 181 -19.76 1.57 29.68
CA GLY A 181 -18.72 2.58 29.43
C GLY A 181 -17.56 2.16 28.53
N GLY A 182 -17.71 1.08 27.78
CA GLY A 182 -16.69 0.57 26.86
C GLY A 182 -15.48 -0.10 27.54
N ARG A 183 -14.60 -0.71 26.76
CA ARG A 183 -13.32 -1.27 27.25
C ARG A 183 -12.14 -0.79 26.41
N SER A 184 -10.99 -0.59 27.06
CA SER A 184 -9.71 -0.35 26.40
C SER A 184 -8.96 -1.66 26.25
N VAL A 185 -8.45 -1.94 25.07
CA VAL A 185 -7.81 -3.19 24.68
C VAL A 185 -6.37 -2.94 24.25
N PHE A 186 -5.45 -3.74 24.76
CA PHE A 186 -4.01 -3.69 24.51
C PHE A 186 -3.53 -5.05 24.04
N TYR A 187 -2.97 -5.12 22.84
CA TYR A 187 -2.43 -6.35 22.29
C TYR A 187 -0.92 -6.42 22.47
N PHE A 188 -0.43 -7.60 22.79
CA PHE A 188 0.99 -7.92 22.85
C PHE A 188 1.23 -9.17 22.02
N ALA A 189 2.24 -9.17 21.17
CA ALA A 189 2.64 -10.32 20.37
C ALA A 189 4.04 -10.80 20.72
N ILE A 190 4.29 -12.09 20.55
CA ILE A 190 5.62 -12.67 20.62
C ILE A 190 6.44 -12.10 19.47
N SER A 191 7.63 -11.59 19.76
CA SER A 191 8.53 -11.07 18.73
C SER A 191 8.98 -12.21 17.80
N ASN A 192 9.10 -11.91 16.51
CA ASN A 192 9.22 -12.89 15.40
C ASN A 192 10.58 -13.62 15.31
N ASP A 193 11.20 -14.01 16.40
CA ASP A 193 12.51 -14.68 16.42
C ASP A 193 12.47 -16.18 16.06
N GLY A 194 11.52 -16.59 15.25
CA GLY A 194 11.56 -17.88 14.54
C GLY A 194 11.10 -19.11 15.33
N ASN A 195 10.82 -19.01 16.62
CA ASN A 195 10.29 -20.13 17.41
C ASN A 195 8.76 -19.98 17.53
N THR A 196 8.01 -20.79 16.81
CA THR A 196 6.59 -20.98 17.10
C THR A 196 6.52 -21.57 18.51
N SER A 197 5.87 -20.86 19.44
CA SER A 197 5.54 -21.49 20.72
C SER A 197 4.77 -22.79 20.44
N GLU A 198 5.15 -23.88 21.03
CA GLU A 198 4.46 -25.19 20.92
C GLU A 198 2.98 -25.10 21.31
N CYS A 199 2.55 -23.97 21.89
CA CYS A 199 1.22 -23.74 22.42
C CYS A 199 0.16 -23.25 21.42
N GLY A 200 0.52 -22.86 20.20
CA GLY A 200 -0.42 -22.38 19.18
C GLY A 200 -0.95 -20.94 19.38
N PHE A 201 -0.53 -20.23 20.44
CA PHE A 201 -0.89 -18.83 20.69
C PHE A 201 0.29 -17.91 20.40
N ARG A 202 0.05 -16.80 19.70
CA ARG A 202 1.07 -15.80 19.39
C ARG A 202 0.84 -14.44 20.00
N ARG A 203 -0.31 -14.25 20.64
CA ARG A 203 -0.72 -12.95 21.12
C ARG A 203 -1.39 -13.04 22.47
N LEU A 204 -1.18 -12.02 23.28
CA LEU A 204 -1.91 -11.74 24.51
C LEU A 204 -2.78 -10.51 24.28
N GLU A 205 -4.06 -10.59 24.63
CA GLU A 205 -4.93 -9.44 24.78
C GLU A 205 -5.06 -9.08 26.24
N LEU A 206 -4.77 -7.84 26.60
CA LEU A 206 -5.04 -7.28 27.92
C LEU A 206 -6.12 -6.22 27.77
N PHE A 207 -7.20 -6.32 28.56
CA PHE A 207 -8.25 -5.31 28.52
C PHE A 207 -8.70 -4.88 29.91
N CYS A 208 -9.23 -3.67 29.99
CA CYS A 208 -9.85 -3.15 31.20
C CYS A 208 -11.07 -2.27 30.88
N LYS A 209 -11.97 -2.12 31.86
CA LYS A 209 -13.16 -1.28 31.72
C LYS A 209 -12.82 0.21 31.59
N GLY A 210 -13.62 0.92 30.79
CA GLY A 210 -13.53 2.35 30.58
C GLY A 210 -12.52 2.78 29.51
N ASN A 211 -12.55 4.07 29.20
CA ASN A 211 -11.66 4.69 28.19
C ASN A 211 -10.34 5.10 28.82
N ARG A 212 -9.24 4.47 28.43
CA ARG A 212 -7.88 4.68 28.92
C ARG A 212 -7.00 5.36 27.87
N GLN A 213 -7.43 6.52 27.38
CA GLN A 213 -6.77 7.23 26.27
C GLN A 213 -5.26 7.43 26.47
N LYS A 214 -4.82 7.82 27.68
CA LYS A 214 -3.40 8.01 27.98
C LYS A 214 -2.62 6.71 27.83
N ALA A 215 -3.09 5.61 28.46
CA ALA A 215 -2.45 4.31 28.36
C ALA A 215 -2.47 3.75 26.91
N LEU A 216 -3.54 3.99 26.16
CA LEU A 216 -3.64 3.62 24.75
C LEU A 216 -2.65 4.42 23.88
N ALA A 217 -2.50 5.71 24.13
CA ALA A 217 -1.53 6.55 23.40
C ALA A 217 -0.08 6.10 23.67
N GLU A 218 0.27 5.82 24.93
CA GLU A 218 1.58 5.27 25.30
C GLU A 218 1.84 3.91 24.65
N HIS A 219 0.87 3.00 24.69
CA HIS A 219 0.96 1.68 24.07
C HIS A 219 1.06 1.76 22.54
N SER A 220 0.31 2.66 21.91
CA SER A 220 0.41 2.92 20.48
C SER A 220 1.75 3.52 20.10
N ALA A 221 2.35 4.38 20.92
CA ALA A 221 3.69 4.91 20.72
C ALA A 221 4.74 3.79 20.81
N GLU A 222 4.64 2.89 21.81
CA GLU A 222 5.50 1.70 21.92
C GLU A 222 5.35 0.78 20.70
N TYR A 223 4.12 0.55 20.23
CA TYR A 223 3.85 -0.23 19.03
C TYR A 223 4.41 0.42 17.77
N THR A 224 4.23 1.72 17.60
CA THR A 224 4.75 2.48 16.47
C THR A 224 6.27 2.49 16.49
N ALA A 225 6.90 2.79 17.63
CA ALA A 225 8.34 2.75 17.79
C ALA A 225 8.91 1.35 17.51
N ARG A 226 8.23 0.30 18.00
CA ARG A 226 8.58 -1.09 17.70
C ARG A 226 8.41 -1.39 16.21
N ARG A 227 7.28 -1.04 15.60
CA ARG A 227 7.01 -1.27 14.18
C ARG A 227 8.00 -0.53 13.30
N THR A 228 8.44 0.66 13.72
CA THR A 228 9.53 1.40 13.10
C THR A 228 10.85 0.62 13.24
N VAL A 229 11.17 0.14 14.44
CA VAL A 229 12.35 -0.72 14.68
C VAL A 229 12.19 -2.09 13.99
N GLU A 230 11.01 -2.70 13.98
CA GLU A 230 10.74 -3.96 13.27
C GLU A 230 10.68 -3.78 11.75
N HIS A 231 10.17 -2.67 11.23
CA HIS A 231 10.35 -2.33 9.82
C HIS A 231 11.82 -2.06 9.50
N MET A 232 12.57 -1.42 10.40
CA MET A 232 14.02 -1.31 10.29
C MET A 232 14.70 -2.67 10.47
N THR A 233 14.26 -3.52 11.40
CA THR A 233 14.78 -4.88 11.62
C THR A 233 14.13 -5.93 10.72
N VAL A 234 12.90 -5.80 10.24
CA VAL A 234 12.31 -6.69 9.21
C VAL A 234 12.83 -6.32 7.82
N SER A 235 13.11 -5.06 7.55
CA SER A 235 14.00 -4.70 6.45
C SER A 235 15.41 -5.24 6.70
N ALA A 236 15.95 -5.12 7.89
CA ALA A 236 17.24 -5.66 8.30
C ALA A 236 17.20 -7.19 8.52
N SER A 237 16.14 -7.82 9.05
CA SER A 237 16.08 -9.28 9.26
C SER A 237 15.50 -10.07 8.09
N ARG A 238 14.84 -9.45 7.13
CA ARG A 238 14.78 -9.98 5.76
C ARG A 238 16.17 -9.94 5.12
N THR A 239 16.98 -8.93 5.50
CA THR A 239 18.41 -8.81 5.15
C THR A 239 19.31 -9.74 5.98
N MET A 240 18.95 -10.12 7.22
CA MET A 240 19.76 -10.98 8.09
C MET A 240 19.49 -12.50 7.96
N ARG A 241 18.46 -12.92 7.23
CA ARG A 241 18.23 -14.34 6.87
C ARG A 241 18.91 -14.76 5.56
N THR A 242 19.32 -13.79 4.76
CA THR A 242 20.19 -14.02 3.61
C THR A 242 21.58 -13.60 4.04
N GLU A 243 22.58 -14.47 3.86
CA GLU A 243 23.98 -14.07 4.05
C GLU A 243 24.22 -12.74 3.32
N PRO A 244 25.00 -11.79 3.88
CA PRO A 244 25.20 -10.47 3.27
C PRO A 244 25.58 -10.54 1.79
N GLU A 245 26.33 -11.56 1.41
CA GLU A 245 26.74 -11.86 0.04
C GLU A 245 25.53 -12.18 -0.86
N THR A 246 24.62 -13.02 -0.39
CA THR A 246 23.39 -13.37 -1.13
C THR A 246 22.52 -12.14 -1.32
N ARG A 247 22.37 -11.31 -0.27
CA ARG A 247 21.60 -10.06 -0.37
C ARG A 247 22.24 -9.07 -1.34
N LEU A 248 23.56 -8.94 -1.31
CA LEU A 248 24.29 -8.10 -2.26
C LEU A 248 24.05 -8.59 -3.70
N LEU A 249 24.10 -9.89 -3.95
CA LEU A 249 23.84 -10.47 -5.28
C LEU A 249 22.42 -10.18 -5.77
N GLU A 250 21.39 -10.28 -4.90
CA GLU A 250 20.02 -9.89 -5.24
C GLU A 250 19.92 -8.42 -5.66
N LEU A 251 20.58 -7.52 -4.92
CA LEU A 251 20.57 -6.09 -5.24
C LEU A 251 21.32 -5.78 -6.54
N VAL A 252 22.47 -6.35 -6.74
CA VAL A 252 23.30 -6.15 -7.95
C VAL A 252 22.60 -6.67 -9.21
N THR A 253 21.85 -7.77 -9.10
CA THR A 253 21.13 -8.37 -10.24
C THR A 253 19.75 -7.77 -10.50
N GLY A 254 19.30 -6.78 -9.71
CA GLY A 254 17.97 -6.15 -9.84
C GLY A 254 17.67 -5.58 -11.23
N HIS A 255 18.69 -5.08 -11.94
CA HIS A 255 18.60 -4.54 -13.30
C HIS A 255 18.14 -5.58 -14.35
N ILE A 256 18.38 -6.89 -14.10
CA ILE A 256 18.00 -7.98 -15.01
C ILE A 256 16.49 -8.03 -15.17
N THR A 257 15.72 -7.85 -14.08
CA THR A 257 14.26 -7.88 -14.13
C THR A 257 13.70 -6.77 -15.02
N THR A 258 14.22 -5.55 -14.89
CA THR A 258 13.79 -4.42 -15.74
C THR A 258 13.99 -4.73 -17.22
N LYS A 259 15.17 -5.26 -17.57
CA LYS A 259 15.48 -5.57 -18.98
C LYS A 259 14.68 -6.77 -19.48
N ALA A 260 14.45 -7.79 -18.66
CA ALA A 260 13.61 -8.93 -19.00
C ALA A 260 12.16 -8.51 -19.31
N LEU A 261 11.58 -7.62 -18.50
CA LEU A 261 10.24 -7.06 -18.74
C LEU A 261 10.20 -6.23 -20.04
N SER A 262 11.19 -5.38 -20.29
CA SER A 262 11.26 -4.60 -21.53
C SER A 262 11.32 -5.49 -22.77
N VAL A 263 12.18 -6.50 -22.78
CA VAL A 263 12.28 -7.46 -23.88
C VAL A 263 10.99 -8.25 -24.06
N THR A 264 10.25 -8.55 -23.00
CA THR A 264 8.94 -9.20 -23.06
C THR A 264 7.93 -8.36 -23.87
N VAL A 265 7.95 -7.03 -23.66
CA VAL A 265 7.12 -6.09 -24.43
C VAL A 265 7.63 -5.95 -25.87
N GLU A 266 8.93 -5.73 -26.04
CA GLU A 266 9.56 -5.56 -27.37
C GLU A 266 9.23 -6.71 -28.31
N LEU A 267 9.31 -7.97 -27.82
CA LEU A 267 9.00 -9.15 -28.59
C LEU A 267 7.48 -9.41 -28.74
N GLY A 268 6.62 -8.80 -27.92
CA GLY A 268 5.18 -9.07 -27.93
C GLY A 268 4.80 -10.40 -27.28
N ILE A 269 5.56 -10.86 -26.29
CA ILE A 269 5.30 -12.14 -25.60
C ILE A 269 3.95 -12.10 -24.86
N ALA A 270 3.58 -10.96 -24.29
CA ALA A 270 2.28 -10.78 -23.64
C ALA A 270 1.11 -10.97 -24.62
N ASP A 271 1.23 -10.44 -25.84
CA ASP A 271 0.21 -10.60 -26.88
C ASP A 271 0.15 -12.05 -27.39
N ALA A 272 1.30 -12.73 -27.49
CA ALA A 272 1.36 -14.13 -27.90
C ALA A 272 0.64 -15.06 -26.90
N LEU A 273 0.68 -14.74 -25.61
CA LEU A 273 0.06 -15.53 -24.54
C LEU A 273 -1.38 -15.08 -24.19
N ALA A 274 -1.91 -14.05 -24.85
CA ALA A 274 -3.22 -13.50 -24.51
C ALA A 274 -4.40 -14.44 -24.80
N ALA A 275 -4.31 -15.25 -25.85
CA ALA A 275 -5.43 -16.08 -26.29
C ALA A 275 -5.48 -17.46 -25.61
N SER A 276 -4.31 -18.07 -25.33
CA SER A 276 -4.22 -19.41 -24.77
C SER A 276 -2.81 -19.69 -24.22
N PRO A 277 -2.66 -20.63 -23.28
CA PRO A 277 -1.36 -21.12 -22.87
C PRO A 277 -0.57 -21.73 -24.03
N LEU A 278 0.73 -21.42 -24.11
CA LEU A 278 1.65 -21.91 -25.13
C LEU A 278 2.94 -22.48 -24.48
N THR A 279 3.59 -23.44 -25.15
CA THR A 279 4.94 -23.87 -24.78
C THR A 279 5.96 -22.79 -25.15
N GLY A 280 7.13 -22.80 -24.52
CA GLY A 280 8.20 -21.84 -24.83
C GLY A 280 8.59 -21.83 -26.32
N SER A 281 8.60 -23.00 -26.97
CA SER A 281 8.87 -23.12 -28.41
C SER A 281 7.75 -22.52 -29.28
N GLN A 282 6.49 -22.65 -28.89
CA GLN A 282 5.38 -22.02 -29.58
C GLN A 282 5.41 -20.50 -29.44
N VAL A 283 5.67 -19.98 -28.24
CA VAL A 283 5.86 -18.53 -28.03
C VAL A 283 7.00 -18.03 -28.92
N ALA A 284 8.16 -18.72 -28.92
CA ALA A 284 9.30 -18.36 -29.74
C ALA A 284 8.97 -18.30 -31.24
N SER A 285 8.19 -19.26 -31.75
CA SER A 285 7.71 -19.26 -33.12
C SER A 285 6.82 -18.07 -33.45
N VAL A 286 5.92 -17.69 -32.52
CA VAL A 286 5.00 -16.53 -32.70
C VAL A 286 5.78 -15.21 -32.72
N VAL A 287 6.75 -15.04 -31.83
CA VAL A 287 7.50 -13.78 -31.70
C VAL A 287 8.76 -13.72 -32.57
N GLY A 288 9.07 -14.78 -33.33
CA GLY A 288 10.21 -14.84 -34.23
C GLY A 288 11.57 -14.87 -33.51
N ALA A 289 11.67 -15.56 -32.35
CA ALA A 289 12.85 -15.56 -31.51
C ALA A 289 13.39 -17.01 -31.28
N GLU A 290 14.57 -17.13 -30.66
CA GLU A 290 15.23 -18.42 -30.40
C GLU A 290 14.51 -19.17 -29.26
N PRO A 291 14.07 -20.45 -29.49
CA PRO A 291 13.21 -21.18 -28.56
C PRO A 291 13.80 -21.40 -27.16
N SER A 292 15.11 -21.70 -27.07
CA SER A 292 15.76 -21.91 -25.78
C SER A 292 15.86 -20.61 -24.98
N ALA A 293 16.19 -19.49 -25.65
CA ALA A 293 16.27 -18.18 -25.02
C ALA A 293 14.90 -17.69 -24.50
N VAL A 294 13.86 -17.83 -25.33
CA VAL A 294 12.48 -17.51 -24.91
C VAL A 294 12.03 -18.37 -23.74
N THR A 295 12.31 -19.68 -23.76
CA THR A 295 11.97 -20.56 -22.65
C THR A 295 12.68 -20.16 -21.35
N ARG A 296 13.94 -19.72 -21.43
CA ARG A 296 14.69 -19.21 -20.26
C ARG A 296 14.10 -17.92 -19.73
N LEU A 297 13.74 -16.98 -20.62
CA LEU A 297 13.07 -15.74 -20.25
C LEU A 297 11.72 -16.02 -19.55
N LEU A 298 10.88 -16.90 -20.12
CA LEU A 298 9.59 -17.27 -19.53
C LEU A 298 9.75 -17.94 -18.16
N ARG A 299 10.75 -18.81 -17.97
CA ARG A 299 11.07 -19.39 -16.65
C ARG A 299 11.49 -18.34 -15.63
N TYR A 300 12.29 -17.37 -16.04
CA TYR A 300 12.67 -16.25 -15.18
C TYR A 300 11.44 -15.45 -14.75
N LEU A 301 10.60 -15.05 -15.71
CA LEU A 301 9.38 -14.29 -15.46
C LEU A 301 8.36 -15.05 -14.59
N ALA A 302 8.30 -16.38 -14.73
CA ALA A 302 7.46 -17.23 -13.88
C ALA A 302 7.89 -17.18 -12.40
N GLY A 303 9.20 -17.10 -12.13
CA GLY A 303 9.73 -16.94 -10.78
C GLY A 303 9.26 -15.65 -10.09
N PHE A 304 8.82 -14.63 -10.86
CA PHE A 304 8.25 -13.38 -10.36
C PHE A 304 6.73 -13.32 -10.49
N GLY A 305 6.06 -14.40 -10.90
CA GLY A 305 4.62 -14.43 -11.10
C GLY A 305 4.11 -13.57 -12.27
N VAL A 306 5.00 -13.15 -13.18
CA VAL A 306 4.64 -12.39 -14.39
C VAL A 306 3.95 -13.30 -15.41
N VAL A 307 4.36 -14.55 -15.53
CA VAL A 307 3.68 -15.59 -16.29
C VAL A 307 3.31 -16.75 -15.37
N ALA A 308 2.19 -17.42 -15.64
CA ALA A 308 1.81 -18.64 -14.95
C ALA A 308 2.37 -19.87 -15.70
N VAL A 309 2.59 -20.98 -14.97
CA VAL A 309 3.09 -22.23 -15.53
C VAL A 309 2.11 -23.36 -15.23
N ALA A 310 1.73 -24.11 -16.28
CA ALA A 310 0.90 -25.30 -16.19
C ALA A 310 1.53 -26.43 -17.03
N GLY A 311 2.26 -27.34 -16.39
CA GLY A 311 3.06 -28.34 -17.07
C GLY A 311 4.22 -27.70 -17.85
N ASP A 312 4.26 -27.89 -19.16
CA ASP A 312 5.23 -27.29 -20.10
C ASP A 312 4.69 -26.00 -20.79
N HIS A 313 3.50 -25.56 -20.44
CA HIS A 313 2.84 -24.37 -21.00
C HIS A 313 2.97 -23.17 -20.07
N TYR A 314 3.09 -22.00 -20.69
CA TYR A 314 3.06 -20.69 -20.04
C TYR A 314 1.74 -20.00 -20.36
N ALA A 315 1.16 -19.31 -19.40
CA ALA A 315 -0.13 -18.64 -19.51
C ALA A 315 -0.04 -17.18 -19.04
N SER A 316 -0.97 -16.36 -19.52
CA SER A 316 -1.11 -14.98 -19.09
C SER A 316 -1.48 -14.85 -17.60
N THR A 317 -1.05 -13.77 -16.99
CA THR A 317 -1.41 -13.33 -15.63
C THR A 317 -1.89 -11.89 -15.68
N PRO A 318 -2.56 -11.38 -14.63
CA PRO A 318 -2.90 -9.96 -14.56
C PRO A 318 -1.70 -9.01 -14.69
N ILE A 319 -0.49 -9.44 -14.31
CA ILE A 319 0.74 -8.65 -14.50
C ILE A 319 1.15 -8.65 -15.97
N LEU A 320 1.12 -9.81 -16.63
CA LEU A 320 1.50 -9.92 -18.03
C LEU A 320 0.53 -9.14 -18.94
N GLU A 321 -0.77 -9.11 -18.62
CA GLU A 321 -1.76 -8.30 -19.37
C GLU A 321 -1.41 -6.81 -19.40
N LEU A 322 -0.78 -6.28 -18.36
CA LEU A 322 -0.28 -4.90 -18.33
C LEU A 322 0.91 -4.66 -19.30
N LEU A 323 1.54 -5.71 -19.79
CA LEU A 323 2.66 -5.65 -20.72
C LEU A 323 2.26 -5.86 -22.19
N ARG A 324 0.96 -5.96 -22.51
CA ARG A 324 0.48 -6.01 -23.88
C ARG A 324 0.72 -4.68 -24.59
N ARG A 325 0.99 -4.73 -25.89
CA ARG A 325 1.33 -3.53 -26.72
C ARG A 325 0.29 -2.41 -26.66
N GLU A 326 -0.97 -2.74 -26.38
CA GLU A 326 -2.04 -1.75 -26.23
C GLU A 326 -2.07 -1.07 -24.85
N SER A 327 -1.28 -1.57 -23.90
CA SER A 327 -1.25 -1.06 -22.53
C SER A 327 -0.29 0.12 -22.38
N ASP A 328 -0.74 1.16 -21.72
CA ASP A 328 0.13 2.31 -21.36
C ASP A 328 1.30 1.87 -20.43
N PHE A 329 1.14 0.77 -19.68
CA PHE A 329 2.22 0.18 -18.86
C PHE A 329 3.31 -0.49 -19.71
N ALA A 330 2.98 -0.97 -20.92
CA ALA A 330 3.97 -1.44 -21.87
C ALA A 330 4.91 -0.29 -22.26
N GLU A 331 4.37 0.90 -22.56
CA GLU A 331 5.16 2.08 -22.87
C GLU A 331 6.06 2.52 -21.71
N LEU A 332 5.53 2.46 -20.48
CA LEU A 332 6.34 2.70 -19.27
C LEU A 332 7.50 1.69 -19.16
N THR A 333 7.22 0.42 -19.42
CA THR A 333 8.22 -0.66 -19.33
C THR A 333 9.31 -0.50 -20.40
N LEU A 334 8.94 -0.11 -21.61
CA LEU A 334 9.89 0.18 -22.70
C LEU A 334 10.78 1.39 -22.37
N LEU A 335 10.21 2.44 -21.78
CA LEU A 335 10.97 3.62 -21.38
C LEU A 335 12.02 3.29 -20.32
N TYR A 336 11.63 2.48 -19.31
CA TYR A 336 12.54 2.05 -18.24
C TYR A 336 13.59 1.05 -18.72
N GLY A 337 13.30 0.21 -19.69
CA GLY A 337 14.27 -0.72 -20.28
C GLY A 337 15.09 -0.12 -21.44
N GLY A 338 14.72 1.06 -21.94
CA GLY A 338 15.33 1.78 -23.04
C GLY A 338 16.16 2.97 -22.59
N GLU A 339 15.65 4.18 -22.87
CA GLU A 339 16.37 5.44 -22.63
C GLU A 339 16.76 5.63 -21.17
N PHE A 340 15.85 5.36 -20.24
CA PHE A 340 16.16 5.49 -18.81
C PHE A 340 17.19 4.47 -18.36
N PHE A 341 17.11 3.23 -18.86
CA PHE A 341 18.13 2.23 -18.57
C PHE A 341 19.52 2.68 -19.01
N THR A 342 19.61 3.27 -20.20
CA THR A 342 20.86 3.79 -20.76
C THR A 342 21.41 4.96 -19.92
N ALA A 343 20.54 5.87 -19.49
CA ALA A 343 20.92 6.97 -18.62
C ALA A 343 21.46 6.48 -17.25
N TRP A 344 20.86 5.44 -16.68
CA TRP A 344 21.35 4.83 -15.44
C TRP A 344 22.79 4.28 -15.55
N GLY A 345 23.29 3.98 -16.74
CA GLY A 345 24.69 3.60 -16.96
C GLY A 345 25.68 4.69 -16.54
N GLU A 346 25.26 5.96 -16.64
CA GLU A 346 26.04 7.14 -16.24
C GLU A 346 25.59 7.76 -14.90
N PHE A 347 24.85 7.03 -14.07
CA PHE A 347 24.36 7.52 -12.77
C PHE A 347 25.50 8.02 -11.87
N GLY A 348 26.70 7.46 -12.00
CA GLY A 348 27.90 7.96 -11.33
C GLY A 348 28.23 9.42 -11.64
N HIS A 349 27.87 9.94 -12.83
CA HIS A 349 27.97 11.36 -13.17
C HIS A 349 27.00 12.16 -12.30
N ALA A 350 25.72 11.76 -12.26
CA ALA A 350 24.70 12.47 -11.48
C ALA A 350 25.05 12.57 -9.99
N VAL A 351 25.56 11.47 -9.40
CA VAL A 351 25.98 11.47 -7.98
C VAL A 351 27.17 12.42 -7.73
N ARG A 352 28.10 12.54 -8.66
CA ARG A 352 29.28 13.43 -8.50
C ARG A 352 28.99 14.90 -8.73
N THR A 353 28.04 15.22 -9.60
CA THR A 353 27.86 16.60 -10.08
C THR A 353 26.51 17.21 -9.69
N GLY A 354 25.52 16.39 -9.35
CA GLY A 354 24.13 16.82 -9.18
C GLY A 354 23.38 17.08 -10.49
N ALA A 355 24.07 16.95 -11.67
CA ALA A 355 23.45 17.10 -12.98
C ALA A 355 22.85 15.78 -13.47
N SER A 356 21.90 15.83 -14.42
CA SER A 356 21.23 14.64 -14.92
C SER A 356 22.21 13.68 -15.64
N ALA A 357 22.10 12.40 -15.37
CA ALA A 357 22.81 11.38 -16.15
C ALA A 357 22.23 11.28 -17.57
N PHE A 358 20.94 11.56 -17.74
CA PHE A 358 20.28 11.58 -19.04
C PHE A 358 20.91 12.64 -19.95
N GLY A 359 21.08 13.87 -19.46
CA GLY A 359 21.76 14.94 -20.21
C GLY A 359 23.19 14.57 -20.56
N GLN A 360 23.92 13.91 -19.67
CA GLN A 360 25.27 13.42 -19.93
C GLN A 360 25.34 12.41 -21.08
N VAL A 361 24.36 11.48 -21.14
CA VAL A 361 24.33 10.41 -22.16
C VAL A 361 23.84 10.91 -23.51
N PHE A 362 22.75 11.69 -23.52
CA PHE A 362 22.05 12.05 -24.75
C PHE A 362 22.42 13.45 -25.29
N GLY A 363 23.19 14.22 -24.52
CA GLY A 363 23.62 15.58 -24.92
C GLY A 363 22.53 16.65 -24.82
N LEU A 364 21.31 16.27 -24.40
CA LEU A 364 20.16 17.14 -24.20
C LEU A 364 19.48 16.76 -22.90
N GLU A 365 18.93 17.73 -22.20
CA GLU A 365 18.05 17.45 -21.05
C GLU A 365 16.79 16.71 -21.52
N HIS A 366 16.27 15.89 -20.66
CA HIS A 366 15.24 14.89 -20.95
C HIS A 366 14.00 15.47 -21.69
N PHE A 367 13.48 16.63 -21.27
CA PHE A 367 12.33 17.24 -21.96
C PHE A 367 12.67 17.81 -23.35
N GLU A 368 13.87 18.33 -23.57
CA GLU A 368 14.29 18.80 -24.88
C GLU A 368 14.61 17.61 -25.81
N TYR A 369 15.19 16.54 -25.28
CA TYR A 369 15.42 15.33 -26.04
C TYR A 369 14.10 14.75 -26.59
N PHE A 370 13.05 14.65 -25.76
CA PHE A 370 11.73 14.15 -26.20
C PHE A 370 11.00 15.12 -27.15
N LYS A 371 11.28 16.41 -27.11
CA LYS A 371 10.79 17.37 -28.10
C LYS A 371 11.44 17.14 -29.47
N GLU A 372 12.72 16.82 -29.49
CA GLU A 372 13.45 16.50 -30.75
C GLU A 372 13.16 15.09 -31.27
N HIS A 373 12.63 14.19 -30.42
CA HIS A 373 12.26 12.81 -30.74
C HIS A 373 10.76 12.55 -30.49
N PRO A 374 9.86 13.02 -31.40
CA PRO A 374 8.41 13.02 -31.11
C PRO A 374 7.79 11.65 -30.81
N GLU A 375 8.30 10.56 -31.40
CA GLU A 375 7.84 9.20 -31.13
C GLU A 375 8.13 8.79 -29.69
N LEU A 376 9.34 9.08 -29.20
CA LEU A 376 9.74 8.82 -27.81
C LEU A 376 9.01 9.76 -26.83
N GLY A 377 8.79 11.02 -27.23
CA GLY A 377 7.94 11.96 -26.48
C GLY A 377 6.50 11.45 -26.35
N GLY A 378 5.94 10.90 -27.43
CA GLY A 378 4.64 10.23 -27.40
C GLY A 378 4.60 9.02 -26.45
N ARG A 379 5.66 8.17 -26.47
CA ARG A 379 5.84 7.07 -25.52
C ARG A 379 5.85 7.56 -24.07
N PHE A 380 6.66 8.59 -23.80
CA PHE A 380 6.75 9.19 -22.47
C PHE A 380 5.37 9.67 -21.97
N ASN A 381 4.62 10.38 -22.80
CA ASN A 381 3.29 10.89 -22.45
C ASN A 381 2.31 9.74 -22.13
N ARG A 382 2.28 8.67 -22.96
CA ARG A 382 1.44 7.47 -22.67
C ARG A 382 1.88 6.77 -21.38
N ALA A 383 3.17 6.63 -21.15
CA ALA A 383 3.71 6.05 -19.91
C ALA A 383 3.28 6.85 -18.66
N MET A 384 3.28 8.18 -18.74
CA MET A 384 2.81 9.04 -17.65
C MET A 384 1.29 8.94 -17.47
N ALA A 385 0.53 8.82 -18.56
CA ALA A 385 -0.92 8.61 -18.48
C ALA A 385 -1.29 7.30 -17.77
N ALA A 386 -0.51 6.21 -17.92
CA ALA A 386 -0.72 4.96 -17.22
C ALA A 386 -0.80 5.14 -15.69
N SER A 387 0.21 5.78 -15.12
CA SER A 387 0.26 6.03 -13.68
C SER A 387 -0.80 7.04 -13.23
N THR A 388 -1.18 8.00 -14.09
CA THR A 388 -2.26 8.95 -13.83
C THR A 388 -3.62 8.26 -13.73
N LYS A 389 -3.93 7.29 -14.58
CA LYS A 389 -5.18 6.51 -14.51
C LYS A 389 -5.32 5.77 -13.16
N VAL A 390 -4.23 5.18 -12.65
CA VAL A 390 -4.23 4.53 -11.33
C VAL A 390 -4.40 5.55 -10.21
N LEU A 391 -3.75 6.71 -10.31
CA LEU A 391 -3.88 7.81 -9.35
C LEU A 391 -5.32 8.30 -9.25
N ILE A 392 -5.98 8.56 -10.39
CA ILE A 392 -7.37 9.06 -10.46
C ILE A 392 -8.34 8.16 -9.71
N ALA A 393 -8.21 6.84 -9.83
CA ALA A 393 -9.06 5.88 -9.12
C ALA A 393 -8.99 6.03 -7.58
N ARG A 394 -7.95 6.66 -7.07
CA ARG A 394 -7.69 6.84 -5.63
C ARG A 394 -7.86 8.26 -5.13
N LEU A 395 -7.76 9.26 -6.01
CA LEU A 395 -8.02 10.66 -5.68
C LEU A 395 -9.48 10.93 -5.28
N SER A 396 -10.44 10.16 -5.80
CA SER A 396 -11.87 10.35 -5.55
C SER A 396 -12.29 10.22 -4.07
N GLY A 397 -11.47 9.59 -3.23
CA GLY A 397 -11.72 9.51 -1.77
C GLY A 397 -10.85 10.47 -0.95
N ALA A 398 -9.91 11.19 -1.59
CA ALA A 398 -8.92 12.00 -0.91
C ALA A 398 -9.28 13.49 -0.89
N TYR A 399 -9.98 13.98 -1.92
CA TYR A 399 -10.33 15.41 -2.03
C TYR A 399 -11.67 15.61 -2.72
N ASP A 400 -12.46 16.56 -2.22
CA ASP A 400 -13.75 16.95 -2.81
C ASP A 400 -13.57 18.08 -3.83
N PHE A 401 -13.71 17.74 -5.11
CA PHE A 401 -13.60 18.67 -6.24
C PHE A 401 -14.92 19.41 -6.56
N SER A 402 -16.03 19.07 -5.92
CA SER A 402 -17.37 19.55 -6.29
C SER A 402 -17.55 21.07 -6.22
N SER A 403 -16.75 21.73 -5.38
CA SER A 403 -16.79 23.19 -5.20
C SER A 403 -16.03 23.97 -6.27
N ALA A 404 -15.14 23.32 -7.05
CA ALA A 404 -14.36 23.98 -8.08
C ALA A 404 -15.24 24.57 -9.19
N ARG A 405 -14.82 25.71 -9.75
CA ARG A 405 -15.47 26.40 -10.87
C ARG A 405 -14.57 26.55 -12.07
N ARG A 406 -13.30 26.85 -11.86
CA ARG A 406 -12.28 26.93 -12.92
C ARG A 406 -10.99 26.24 -12.43
N VAL A 407 -10.74 25.09 -13.00
CA VAL A 407 -9.55 24.26 -12.68
C VAL A 407 -8.45 24.56 -13.70
N VAL A 408 -7.23 24.87 -13.24
CA VAL A 408 -6.07 25.08 -14.08
C VAL A 408 -5.06 23.93 -13.80
N ASP A 409 -4.85 23.08 -14.79
CA ASP A 409 -3.91 21.95 -14.73
C ASP A 409 -2.59 22.35 -15.39
N ILE A 410 -1.57 22.61 -14.58
CA ILE A 410 -0.26 23.15 -15.00
C ILE A 410 0.70 21.99 -15.24
N GLY A 411 1.22 21.89 -16.49
CA GLY A 411 1.96 20.71 -16.91
C GLY A 411 1.06 19.48 -16.98
N GLY A 412 -0.20 19.67 -17.43
CA GLY A 412 -1.27 18.67 -17.36
C GLY A 412 -1.16 17.55 -18.40
N GLY A 413 -0.13 17.55 -19.24
CA GLY A 413 0.14 16.49 -20.21
C GLY A 413 -1.00 16.30 -21.21
N ASP A 414 -1.53 15.09 -21.29
CA ASP A 414 -2.66 14.74 -22.16
C ASP A 414 -4.04 15.15 -21.60
N GLY A 415 -4.09 15.78 -20.42
CA GLY A 415 -5.32 16.22 -19.75
C GLY A 415 -6.15 15.10 -19.11
N THR A 416 -5.61 13.89 -18.99
CA THR A 416 -6.32 12.76 -18.37
C THR A 416 -6.74 13.08 -16.93
N LEU A 417 -5.89 13.72 -16.13
CA LEU A 417 -6.22 14.14 -14.76
C LEU A 417 -7.29 15.23 -14.74
N LEU A 418 -7.14 16.26 -15.54
CA LEU A 418 -8.09 17.37 -15.63
C LEU A 418 -9.49 16.86 -15.98
N ARG A 419 -9.62 16.00 -17.01
CA ARG A 419 -10.92 15.42 -17.39
C ARG A 419 -11.57 14.67 -16.23
N ALA A 420 -10.82 13.85 -15.54
CA ALA A 420 -11.33 13.08 -14.40
C ALA A 420 -11.78 13.97 -13.22
N ILE A 421 -11.16 15.13 -13.05
CA ILE A 421 -11.59 16.12 -12.06
C ILE A 421 -12.87 16.82 -12.51
N LEU A 422 -12.97 17.21 -13.79
CA LEU A 422 -14.17 17.84 -14.33
C LEU A 422 -15.40 16.93 -14.32
N ASP A 423 -15.21 15.61 -14.43
CA ASP A 423 -16.31 14.63 -14.27
C ASP A 423 -16.88 14.65 -12.84
N ARG A 424 -16.07 15.02 -11.85
CA ARG A 424 -16.46 15.14 -10.42
C ARG A 424 -16.91 16.57 -10.05
N ALA A 425 -16.61 17.53 -10.89
CA ALA A 425 -16.98 18.94 -10.77
C ALA A 425 -17.80 19.36 -12.01
N PRO A 426 -19.05 18.92 -12.17
CA PRO A 426 -19.83 19.12 -13.41
C PRO A 426 -20.09 20.60 -13.73
N ALA A 427 -20.02 21.49 -12.74
CA ALA A 427 -20.16 22.94 -12.91
C ALA A 427 -18.82 23.65 -13.24
N ALA A 428 -17.70 22.93 -13.25
CA ALA A 428 -16.39 23.51 -13.50
C ALA A 428 -16.04 23.55 -14.98
N THR A 429 -15.22 24.54 -15.36
CA THR A 429 -14.43 24.57 -16.60
C THR A 429 -12.98 24.25 -16.27
N GLY A 430 -12.23 23.75 -17.25
CA GLY A 430 -10.82 23.42 -17.11
C GLY A 430 -9.93 24.21 -18.06
N VAL A 431 -8.73 24.47 -17.65
CA VAL A 431 -7.63 24.95 -18.50
C VAL A 431 -6.54 23.91 -18.46
N LEU A 432 -6.23 23.31 -19.59
CA LEU A 432 -5.07 22.46 -19.78
C LEU A 432 -3.91 23.33 -20.26
N PHE A 433 -2.91 23.49 -19.39
CA PHE A 433 -1.76 24.33 -19.69
C PHE A 433 -0.49 23.48 -19.78
N ASP A 434 0.13 23.47 -20.96
CA ASP A 434 1.37 22.74 -21.21
C ASP A 434 2.09 23.31 -22.42
N ARG A 435 3.28 22.79 -22.72
CA ARG A 435 4.04 23.16 -23.93
C ARG A 435 3.29 22.71 -25.18
N LYS A 436 3.51 23.49 -26.27
CA LYS A 436 2.87 23.27 -27.59
C LYS A 436 2.99 21.83 -28.09
N ASN A 437 4.18 21.25 -28.01
CA ASN A 437 4.42 19.87 -28.48
C ASN A 437 3.68 18.81 -27.67
N VAL A 438 3.40 19.06 -26.40
CA VAL A 438 2.64 18.16 -25.51
C VAL A 438 1.15 18.25 -25.83
N ILE A 439 0.61 19.48 -25.91
CA ILE A 439 -0.80 19.72 -26.21
C ILE A 439 -1.19 19.16 -27.57
N THR A 440 -0.35 19.36 -28.61
CA THR A 440 -0.63 18.85 -29.96
C THR A 440 -0.50 17.33 -30.08
N ALA A 441 0.40 16.71 -29.34
CA ALA A 441 0.56 15.25 -29.33
C ALA A 441 -0.54 14.53 -28.52
N GLY A 442 -1.06 15.20 -27.48
CA GLY A 442 -2.08 14.67 -26.55
C GLY A 442 -3.50 15.08 -26.87
N SER A 443 -3.70 15.88 -27.93
CA SER A 443 -4.99 16.50 -28.25
C SER A 443 -6.12 15.51 -28.23
N VAL A 444 -6.87 15.54 -27.15
CA VAL A 444 -8.29 15.16 -27.07
C VAL A 444 -8.70 14.09 -28.10
N THR A 445 -7.98 12.99 -28.17
CA THR A 445 -8.48 11.84 -28.89
C THR A 445 -9.59 11.22 -28.05
N THR A 446 -10.83 11.58 -28.41
CA THR A 446 -12.02 10.84 -27.99
C THR A 446 -11.79 9.38 -28.34
N GLN A 447 -11.56 8.52 -27.34
CA GLN A 447 -11.63 7.09 -27.58
C GLN A 447 -13.05 6.75 -28.04
N PRO A 448 -13.23 6.11 -29.20
CA PRO A 448 -14.55 5.67 -29.62
C PRO A 448 -15.05 4.60 -28.65
N GLY A 449 -16.10 4.90 -27.89
CA GLY A 449 -16.74 3.94 -26.99
C GLY A 449 -17.00 4.42 -25.57
N SER A 450 -16.55 5.59 -25.14
CA SER A 450 -16.93 6.15 -23.84
C SER A 450 -18.24 6.93 -23.95
N THR A 451 -19.31 6.36 -23.47
CA THR A 451 -20.67 6.96 -23.46
C THR A 451 -20.85 8.13 -22.48
N GLY A 452 -19.75 8.77 -22.02
CA GLY A 452 -19.79 9.95 -21.16
C GLY A 452 -18.85 11.09 -21.58
N ALA A 453 -18.00 10.89 -22.59
CA ALA A 453 -16.86 11.77 -22.88
C ALA A 453 -17.18 13.07 -23.66
N VAL A 454 -18.38 13.23 -24.21
CA VAL A 454 -18.72 14.41 -25.04
C VAL A 454 -18.87 15.67 -24.19
N ALA A 455 -19.24 15.57 -22.92
CA ALA A 455 -19.48 16.73 -22.07
C ALA A 455 -18.21 17.38 -21.49
N ALA A 456 -17.08 16.68 -21.38
CA ALA A 456 -15.87 17.21 -20.76
C ALA A 456 -15.00 18.00 -21.78
N THR A 457 -15.04 17.65 -23.07
CA THR A 457 -14.24 18.32 -24.12
C THR A 457 -14.65 19.75 -24.36
N ASP A 458 -15.94 20.06 -24.28
CA ASP A 458 -16.48 21.42 -24.47
C ASP A 458 -16.17 22.35 -23.29
N ARG A 459 -15.71 21.81 -22.16
CA ARG A 459 -15.38 22.56 -20.94
C ARG A 459 -13.88 22.76 -20.73
N VAL A 460 -13.02 22.31 -21.65
CA VAL A 460 -11.58 22.38 -21.54
C VAL A 460 -11.01 23.40 -22.53
N GLU A 461 -10.37 24.44 -22.02
CA GLU A 461 -9.55 25.38 -22.77
C GLU A 461 -8.11 24.85 -22.84
N LEU A 462 -7.54 24.79 -24.03
CA LEU A 462 -6.14 24.42 -24.25
C LEU A 462 -5.30 25.71 -24.34
N VAL A 463 -4.31 25.84 -23.46
CA VAL A 463 -3.42 27.01 -23.41
C VAL A 463 -1.98 26.53 -23.54
N GLU A 464 -1.31 26.99 -24.60
CA GLU A 464 0.10 26.72 -24.82
C GLU A 464 0.97 27.73 -24.07
N GLY A 465 2.04 27.28 -23.40
CA GLY A 465 2.98 28.19 -22.73
C GLY A 465 4.08 27.48 -21.95
N ASP A 466 4.92 28.29 -21.34
CA ASP A 466 5.93 27.86 -20.38
C ASP A 466 5.57 28.37 -18.98
N PHE A 467 5.41 27.49 -18.02
CA PHE A 467 5.03 27.87 -16.65
C PHE A 467 6.13 28.65 -15.90
N PHE A 468 7.34 28.71 -16.43
CA PHE A 468 8.39 29.60 -15.93
C PHE A 468 8.21 31.05 -16.38
N ASP A 469 7.49 31.29 -17.49
CA ASP A 469 7.16 32.61 -17.96
C ASP A 469 5.85 33.12 -17.35
N GLU A 470 4.76 32.39 -17.56
CA GLU A 470 3.45 32.74 -17.03
C GLU A 470 2.58 31.51 -16.75
N VAL A 471 1.55 31.68 -15.93
CA VAL A 471 0.53 30.67 -15.62
C VAL A 471 -0.86 31.27 -15.87
N PRO A 472 -1.82 30.54 -16.47
CA PRO A 472 -3.16 31.03 -16.73
C PRO A 472 -3.85 31.52 -15.46
N ALA A 473 -4.37 32.74 -15.47
CA ALA A 473 -5.02 33.37 -14.33
C ALA A 473 -6.49 32.96 -14.15
N HIS A 474 -7.07 33.41 -13.05
CA HIS A 474 -8.50 33.29 -12.72
C HIS A 474 -9.01 31.87 -12.40
N GLY A 475 -8.13 30.90 -12.09
CA GLY A 475 -8.51 29.65 -11.49
C GLY A 475 -8.89 29.81 -10.00
N ASP A 476 -9.81 29.01 -9.51
CA ASP A 476 -10.05 28.82 -8.09
C ASP A 476 -9.36 27.56 -7.56
N LEU A 477 -9.04 26.64 -8.48
CA LEU A 477 -8.26 25.43 -8.21
C LEU A 477 -7.15 25.30 -9.23
N TYR A 478 -5.90 25.20 -8.76
CA TYR A 478 -4.70 24.94 -9.56
C TYR A 478 -4.12 23.59 -9.22
N ILE A 479 -3.58 22.91 -10.19
CA ILE A 479 -3.02 21.56 -10.05
C ILE A 479 -1.62 21.52 -10.59
N LEU A 480 -0.69 20.95 -9.82
CA LEU A 480 0.65 20.53 -10.23
C LEU A 480 0.76 19.03 -9.91
N SER A 481 0.79 18.18 -10.92
CA SER A 481 0.87 16.74 -10.71
C SER A 481 2.18 16.18 -11.24
N ARG A 482 3.09 15.84 -10.34
CA ARG A 482 4.42 15.31 -10.68
C ARG A 482 5.18 16.30 -11.59
N VAL A 483 5.22 17.54 -11.15
CA VAL A 483 5.90 18.64 -11.84
C VAL A 483 7.05 19.18 -11.00
N LEU A 484 6.82 19.39 -9.68
CA LEU A 484 7.83 20.00 -8.81
C LEU A 484 9.06 19.11 -8.63
N HIS A 485 8.90 17.80 -8.71
CA HIS A 485 10.00 16.87 -8.56
C HIS A 485 11.00 16.87 -9.74
N ASP A 486 10.63 17.39 -10.90
CA ASP A 486 11.52 17.49 -12.06
C ASP A 486 12.54 18.62 -11.94
N TRP A 487 12.37 19.52 -10.96
CA TRP A 487 13.09 20.79 -10.88
C TRP A 487 13.83 20.95 -9.54
N ASN A 488 14.91 21.72 -9.56
CA ASN A 488 15.61 22.13 -8.36
C ASN A 488 14.80 23.18 -7.57
N ASP A 489 15.26 23.54 -6.36
CA ASP A 489 14.50 24.41 -5.45
C ASP A 489 14.34 25.84 -5.99
N GLU A 490 15.35 26.38 -6.72
CA GLU A 490 15.28 27.69 -7.35
C GLU A 490 14.20 27.72 -8.45
N GLN A 491 14.19 26.71 -9.30
CA GLN A 491 13.21 26.57 -10.39
C GLN A 491 11.80 26.36 -9.82
N CYS A 492 11.65 25.51 -8.80
CA CYS A 492 10.37 25.35 -8.09
C CYS A 492 9.88 26.68 -7.50
N GLY A 493 10.76 27.46 -6.88
CA GLY A 493 10.43 28.78 -6.34
C GLY A 493 9.93 29.73 -7.43
N ARG A 494 10.56 29.72 -8.63
CA ARG A 494 10.09 30.51 -9.78
C ARG A 494 8.70 30.05 -10.25
N LEU A 495 8.49 28.75 -10.44
CA LEU A 495 7.22 28.19 -10.86
C LEU A 495 6.10 28.53 -9.85
N LEU A 496 6.31 28.25 -8.56
CA LEU A 496 5.34 28.57 -7.52
C LEU A 496 5.07 30.07 -7.41
N GLY A 497 6.07 30.92 -7.60
CA GLY A 497 5.89 32.37 -7.69
C GLY A 497 4.97 32.79 -8.85
N ARG A 498 5.09 32.13 -10.02
CA ARG A 498 4.17 32.35 -11.17
C ARG A 498 2.75 31.87 -10.85
N CYS A 499 2.63 30.69 -10.22
CA CYS A 499 1.32 30.22 -9.76
C CYS A 499 0.69 31.23 -8.79
N ARG A 500 1.46 31.70 -7.79
CA ARG A 500 0.97 32.67 -6.80
C ARG A 500 0.50 33.97 -7.44
N ALA A 501 1.23 34.47 -8.44
CA ALA A 501 0.87 35.68 -9.16
C ALA A 501 -0.43 35.53 -9.97
N ALA A 502 -0.72 34.37 -10.50
CA ALA A 502 -1.93 34.05 -11.27
C ALA A 502 -3.17 33.81 -10.37
N MET A 503 -2.95 33.44 -9.10
CA MET A 503 -3.98 33.03 -8.17
C MET A 503 -4.55 34.19 -7.37
N ARG A 504 -5.86 34.15 -7.13
CA ARG A 504 -6.52 35.07 -6.21
C ARG A 504 -6.30 34.62 -4.75
N PRO A 505 -6.33 35.53 -3.78
CA PRO A 505 -6.36 35.14 -2.38
C PRO A 505 -7.47 34.12 -2.11
N GLY A 506 -7.15 33.06 -1.37
CA GLY A 506 -8.10 31.99 -1.06
C GLY A 506 -8.24 30.90 -2.13
N SER A 507 -7.66 31.06 -3.34
CA SER A 507 -7.58 29.97 -4.30
C SER A 507 -6.73 28.81 -3.76
N THR A 508 -7.04 27.59 -4.18
CA THR A 508 -6.33 26.37 -3.77
C THR A 508 -5.32 25.95 -4.82
N LEU A 509 -4.11 25.60 -4.40
CA LEU A 509 -3.13 24.87 -5.19
C LEU A 509 -3.03 23.44 -4.63
N LEU A 510 -3.28 22.44 -5.47
CA LEU A 510 -3.06 21.03 -5.17
C LEU A 510 -1.78 20.57 -5.87
N ALA A 511 -0.75 20.25 -5.08
CA ALA A 511 0.42 19.57 -5.61
C ALA A 511 0.30 18.07 -5.34
N ILE A 512 0.45 17.24 -6.37
CA ILE A 512 0.44 15.79 -6.27
C ILE A 512 1.85 15.31 -6.50
N GLU A 513 2.56 15.04 -5.40
CA GLU A 513 3.98 14.74 -5.43
C GLU A 513 4.30 13.57 -4.50
N ARG A 514 5.47 12.95 -4.66
CA ARG A 514 5.96 12.00 -3.67
C ARG A 514 6.54 12.75 -2.49
N VAL A 515 6.20 12.26 -1.30
CA VAL A 515 6.72 12.83 -0.06
C VAL A 515 7.67 11.83 0.56
N LEU A 516 8.93 12.24 0.73
CA LEU A 516 9.93 11.45 1.44
C LEU A 516 9.56 11.35 2.92
N SER A 517 9.59 10.14 3.46
CA SER A 517 9.50 9.93 4.90
C SER A 517 10.84 10.24 5.57
N ASP A 518 10.81 10.81 6.75
CA ASP A 518 12.00 10.99 7.60
C ASP A 518 12.53 9.63 8.11
N GLU A 519 11.72 8.58 8.07
CA GLU A 519 12.12 7.24 8.43
C GLU A 519 13.00 6.62 7.34
N PHE A 520 14.16 6.05 7.73
CA PHE A 520 15.10 5.38 6.83
C PHE A 520 14.61 3.98 6.39
N VAL A 521 13.40 3.90 5.86
CA VAL A 521 12.80 2.68 5.34
C VAL A 521 12.81 2.67 3.81
N SER A 522 12.87 1.48 3.21
CA SER A 522 12.68 1.34 1.77
C SER A 522 11.27 1.83 1.41
N SER A 523 11.19 2.83 0.57
CA SER A 523 9.91 3.38 0.11
C SER A 523 9.96 3.70 -1.38
N PRO A 524 8.82 3.65 -2.08
CA PRO A 524 8.77 4.05 -3.47
C PRO A 524 9.30 5.48 -3.70
N ALA A 525 9.02 6.42 -2.80
CA ALA A 525 9.48 7.80 -2.92
C ALA A 525 11.01 7.90 -3.00
N ARG A 526 11.77 7.11 -2.21
CA ARG A 526 13.24 7.09 -2.26
C ARG A 526 13.79 6.53 -3.57
N THR A 527 13.14 5.53 -4.13
CA THR A 527 13.51 4.99 -5.46
C THR A 527 13.30 6.04 -6.53
N TRP A 528 12.18 6.76 -6.46
CA TRP A 528 11.86 7.82 -7.41
C TRP A 528 12.74 9.06 -7.23
N ASP A 529 13.21 9.36 -6.02
CA ASP A 529 14.17 10.44 -5.76
C ASP A 529 15.47 10.22 -6.56
N LEU A 530 16.03 9.01 -6.51
CA LEU A 530 17.18 8.67 -7.34
C LEU A 530 16.86 8.66 -8.84
N GLN A 531 15.63 8.28 -9.22
CA GLN A 531 15.19 8.36 -10.62
C GLN A 531 15.15 9.82 -11.10
N MET A 532 14.65 10.75 -10.30
CA MET A 532 14.65 12.18 -10.64
C MET A 532 16.06 12.71 -10.80
N LEU A 533 16.98 12.39 -9.88
CA LEU A 533 18.38 12.76 -10.01
C LEU A 533 18.99 12.22 -11.30
N ALA A 534 18.72 10.96 -11.66
CA ALA A 534 19.30 10.34 -12.86
C ALA A 534 18.75 10.95 -14.16
N ILE A 535 17.45 11.28 -14.22
CA ILE A 535 16.78 11.62 -15.47
C ILE A 535 16.62 13.12 -15.67
N THR A 536 16.14 13.84 -14.66
CA THR A 536 15.83 15.28 -14.76
C THR A 536 16.82 16.18 -14.02
N GLY A 537 17.64 15.61 -13.12
CA GLY A 537 18.42 16.40 -12.16
C GLY A 537 17.54 17.02 -11.07
N GLY A 538 16.28 16.59 -10.99
CA GLY A 538 15.30 16.97 -9.97
C GLY A 538 15.41 16.16 -8.69
N ARG A 539 14.40 16.28 -7.82
CA ARG A 539 14.38 15.59 -6.53
C ARG A 539 12.98 15.43 -5.94
N GLU A 540 12.74 14.35 -5.22
CA GLU A 540 11.61 14.27 -4.30
C GLU A 540 11.95 15.01 -3.00
N ARG A 541 10.94 15.38 -2.22
CA ARG A 541 11.12 16.23 -1.03
C ARG A 541 10.35 15.67 0.16
N THR A 542 10.84 15.98 1.36
CA THR A 542 10.11 15.72 2.61
C THR A 542 8.93 16.69 2.75
N ARG A 543 8.01 16.36 3.66
CA ARG A 543 6.89 17.25 4.01
C ARG A 543 7.36 18.64 4.42
N ASP A 544 8.42 18.72 5.21
CA ASP A 544 8.94 19.99 5.73
C ASP A 544 9.68 20.81 4.66
N GLU A 545 10.32 20.16 3.69
CA GLU A 545 10.90 20.84 2.52
C GLU A 545 9.80 21.43 1.64
N TYR A 546 8.72 20.67 1.35
CA TYR A 546 7.56 21.21 0.64
C TYR A 546 6.90 22.36 1.41
N ALA A 547 6.70 22.23 2.72
CA ALA A 547 6.08 23.27 3.54
C ALA A 547 6.89 24.58 3.51
N ARG A 548 8.22 24.51 3.62
CA ARG A 548 9.10 25.68 3.50
C ARG A 548 9.02 26.31 2.11
N MET A 549 9.19 25.53 1.07
CA MET A 549 9.13 26.00 -0.32
C MET A 549 7.79 26.68 -0.66
N MET A 550 6.68 26.12 -0.18
CA MET A 550 5.35 26.72 -0.32
C MET A 550 5.23 28.03 0.46
N ALA A 551 5.71 28.07 1.71
CA ALA A 551 5.68 29.29 2.54
C ALA A 551 6.51 30.41 1.94
N ASP A 552 7.72 30.13 1.44
CA ASP A 552 8.62 31.10 0.80
C ASP A 552 8.02 31.72 -0.47
N THR A 553 7.02 31.08 -1.07
CA THR A 553 6.33 31.51 -2.29
C THR A 553 4.91 32.02 -2.03
N GLY A 554 4.49 32.20 -0.76
CA GLY A 554 3.21 32.79 -0.38
C GLY A 554 2.05 31.79 -0.38
N PHE A 555 2.33 30.50 -0.12
CA PHE A 555 1.32 29.47 0.10
C PHE A 555 1.38 28.92 1.52
N ALA A 556 0.23 28.59 2.08
CA ALA A 556 0.11 27.86 3.33
C ALA A 556 -0.21 26.38 3.03
N LEU A 557 0.67 25.46 3.41
CA LEU A 557 0.41 24.01 3.32
C LEU A 557 -0.55 23.62 4.45
N GLU A 558 -1.80 23.32 4.10
CA GLU A 558 -2.85 22.96 5.07
C GLU A 558 -2.77 21.49 5.48
N THR A 559 -2.64 20.59 4.52
CA THR A 559 -2.59 19.15 4.78
C THR A 559 -1.84 18.38 3.70
N VAL A 560 -1.35 17.19 4.07
CA VAL A 560 -0.73 16.22 3.17
C VAL A 560 -1.50 14.91 3.31
N ILE A 561 -2.13 14.45 2.23
CA ILE A 561 -2.98 13.27 2.20
C ILE A 561 -2.28 12.18 1.36
N PRO A 562 -1.82 11.07 1.96
CA PRO A 562 -1.28 9.96 1.20
C PRO A 562 -2.32 9.38 0.24
N VAL A 563 -1.94 9.13 -1.02
CA VAL A 563 -2.86 8.64 -2.06
C VAL A 563 -2.44 7.26 -2.56
N TRP A 564 -1.24 7.13 -3.14
CA TRP A 564 -0.81 5.88 -3.76
C TRP A 564 0.69 5.86 -4.03
N HIS A 565 1.35 4.74 -3.69
CA HIS A 565 2.74 4.44 -4.08
C HIS A 565 3.72 5.60 -3.80
N GLY A 566 3.65 6.18 -2.60
CA GLY A 566 4.45 7.32 -2.17
C GLY A 566 3.93 8.68 -2.61
N LEU A 567 2.99 8.75 -3.56
CA LEU A 567 2.31 9.99 -3.93
C LEU A 567 1.36 10.45 -2.83
N SER A 568 1.39 11.73 -2.58
CA SER A 568 0.51 12.44 -1.65
C SER A 568 -0.08 13.66 -2.33
N LEU A 569 -1.27 14.05 -1.88
CA LEU A 569 -1.92 15.29 -2.24
C LEU A 569 -1.56 16.36 -1.20
N LEU A 570 -0.83 17.37 -1.62
CA LEU A 570 -0.47 18.53 -0.82
C LEU A 570 -1.51 19.63 -1.09
N VAL A 571 -2.36 19.89 -0.10
CA VAL A 571 -3.40 20.92 -0.20
C VAL A 571 -2.83 22.22 0.35
N THR A 572 -2.77 23.25 -0.51
CA THR A 572 -2.21 24.55 -0.15
C THR A 572 -3.17 25.67 -0.49
N ARG A 573 -3.09 26.76 0.26
CA ARG A 573 -3.85 27.98 0.01
C ARG A 573 -2.93 29.13 -0.35
N ALA A 574 -3.38 29.95 -1.32
CA ALA A 574 -2.77 31.23 -1.59
C ALA A 574 -3.01 32.16 -0.39
N ALA A 575 -1.92 32.55 0.31
CA ALA A 575 -1.96 33.41 1.49
C ALA A 575 -2.29 34.88 1.10
#